data_e1b25bced273be9ae1cae4b47de7e7a9
#
_entry.id   e1b25bced273be9ae1cae4b47de7e7a9
#
_cell.length_a   1.000
_cell.length_b   1.000
_cell.length_c   1.000
_cell.angle_alpha   90.00
_cell.angle_beta   90.00
_cell.angle_gamma   90.00
#
_symmetry.space_group_name_H-M   'P 1'
#
loop_
_entity.id
_entity.type
_entity.pdbx_description
1 polymer ?
#
loop_
_entity_poly.entity_id
_entity_poly.type
_entity_poly.pdbx_seq_one_letter_code
_entity_poly.pdbx_strand_id
1 'polypeptide(L)'
;DFTLHFFDGGLKTLTKEDLKGKPAILSVVPSLDTGVCQVQTKRFNQDLGGMGDQVHSVTVSCDLPFAQNRFCGAEDVKNMRVGSDYQTGQFGVDYGIMIDELKLLARSVFVLDSAGNVVYSEIVPEVTSEPNYDAALEALKSAK
;
A
#
# COMPACT_ATOMS: atom_id res chain seq x y z
N ASP A 1 14.32 -0.05 -4.84
CA ASP A 1 13.49 -0.20 -6.07
C ASP A 1 12.65 -1.47 -5.99
N PHE A 2 11.45 -1.38 -6.50
CA PHE A 2 10.52 -2.51 -6.49
C PHE A 2 9.67 -2.52 -7.74
N THR A 3 9.08 -3.67 -8.03
CA THR A 3 8.09 -3.85 -9.08
C THR A 3 6.90 -4.56 -8.49
N LEU A 4 5.76 -3.90 -8.48
CA LEU A 4 4.49 -4.48 -8.05
C LEU A 4 3.65 -4.76 -9.30
N HIS A 5 2.71 -5.67 -9.18
CA HIS A 5 1.83 -6.03 -10.29
C HIS A 5 0.39 -5.68 -9.95
N PHE A 6 -0.37 -5.21 -10.92
CA PHE A 6 -1.79 -4.92 -10.76
C PHE A 6 -2.56 -5.29 -12.02
N PHE A 7 -3.87 -5.40 -11.89
CA PHE A 7 -4.75 -5.74 -13.00
C PHE A 7 -5.66 -4.56 -13.33
N ASP A 8 -5.60 -4.13 -14.59
CA ASP A 8 -6.47 -3.07 -15.11
C ASP A 8 -6.66 -3.33 -16.60
N GLY A 9 -7.59 -4.25 -16.91
CA GLY A 9 -7.80 -4.74 -18.27
C GLY A 9 -6.69 -5.65 -18.77
N GLY A 10 -5.70 -5.95 -17.93
CA GLY A 10 -4.53 -6.80 -18.18
C GLY A 10 -3.56 -6.65 -17.04
N LEU A 11 -2.56 -7.53 -16.97
CA LEU A 11 -1.52 -7.43 -15.96
C LEU A 11 -0.55 -6.31 -16.33
N LYS A 12 -0.33 -5.42 -15.38
CA LYS A 12 0.55 -4.26 -15.53
C LYS A 12 1.49 -4.18 -14.35
N THR A 13 2.51 -3.33 -14.45
CA THR A 13 3.50 -3.14 -13.40
C THR A 13 3.46 -1.74 -12.84
N LEU A 14 3.77 -1.62 -11.54
CA LEU A 14 3.91 -0.36 -10.83
C LEU A 14 5.27 -0.36 -10.16
N THR A 15 6.12 0.60 -10.48
CA THR A 15 7.47 0.69 -9.95
C THR A 15 7.61 1.92 -9.06
N LYS A 16 8.73 2.00 -8.31
CA LYS A 16 9.02 3.17 -7.49
C LYS A 16 9.13 4.42 -8.34
N GLU A 17 9.67 4.31 -9.56
CA GLU A 17 9.76 5.43 -10.50
C GLU A 17 8.39 6.04 -10.80
N ASP A 18 7.35 5.19 -10.89
CA ASP A 18 6.00 5.65 -11.16
C ASP A 18 5.42 6.49 -10.03
N LEU A 19 6.00 6.42 -8.83
CA LEU A 19 5.54 7.16 -7.66
C LEU A 19 6.32 8.45 -7.42
N LYS A 20 7.32 8.78 -8.24
CA LYS A 20 8.06 10.02 -8.11
C LYS A 20 7.25 11.20 -8.64
N GLY A 21 7.61 12.40 -8.18
CA GLY A 21 6.96 13.64 -8.59
C GLY A 21 5.90 14.14 -7.62
N LYS A 22 5.40 13.28 -6.75
CA LYS A 22 4.43 13.60 -5.70
C LYS A 22 4.72 12.77 -4.47
N PRO A 23 4.35 13.25 -3.27
CA PRO A 23 4.42 12.39 -2.09
C PRO A 23 3.54 11.15 -2.28
N ALA A 24 3.96 10.05 -1.69
CA ALA A 24 3.25 8.77 -1.80
C ALA A 24 3.05 8.12 -0.44
N ILE A 25 1.91 7.46 -0.27
CA ILE A 25 1.66 6.61 0.89
C ILE A 25 1.50 5.17 0.43
N LEU A 26 2.20 4.27 1.10
CA LEU A 26 2.13 2.83 0.86
C LEU A 26 1.46 2.19 2.07
N SER A 27 0.25 1.71 1.89
CA SER A 27 -0.51 1.00 2.94
C SER A 27 -0.33 -0.50 2.69
N VAL A 28 0.41 -1.17 3.57
CA VAL A 28 0.79 -2.57 3.38
C VAL A 28 -0.04 -3.44 4.30
N VAL A 29 -0.63 -4.49 3.73
CA VAL A 29 -1.48 -5.43 4.48
C VAL A 29 -1.07 -6.86 4.17
N PRO A 30 -1.24 -7.80 5.13
CA PRO A 30 -0.97 -9.22 4.87
C PRO A 30 -1.88 -9.79 3.78
N SER A 31 -3.17 -9.48 3.80
CA SER A 31 -4.12 -9.90 2.78
C SER A 31 -5.39 -9.08 2.86
N LEU A 32 -5.94 -8.72 1.69
CA LEU A 32 -7.21 -8.03 1.62
C LEU A 32 -8.40 -8.89 2.06
N ASP A 33 -8.19 -10.20 2.20
CA ASP A 33 -9.24 -11.11 2.65
C ASP A 33 -9.37 -11.20 4.17
N THR A 34 -8.60 -10.41 4.94
CA THR A 34 -8.73 -10.38 6.41
C THR A 34 -9.47 -9.12 6.84
N GLY A 35 -10.18 -9.22 8.00
CA GLY A 35 -11.04 -8.13 8.47
C GLY A 35 -10.29 -6.83 8.73
N VAL A 36 -9.16 -6.87 9.46
CA VAL A 36 -8.39 -5.67 9.78
C VAL A 36 -7.78 -5.06 8.53
N CYS A 37 -7.34 -5.88 7.57
CA CYS A 37 -6.79 -5.39 6.30
C CYS A 37 -7.85 -4.66 5.50
N GLN A 38 -9.08 -5.16 5.49
CA GLN A 38 -10.20 -4.47 4.83
C GLN A 38 -10.49 -3.13 5.50
N VAL A 39 -10.50 -3.09 6.83
CA VAL A 39 -10.72 -1.85 7.59
C VAL A 39 -9.62 -0.84 7.26
N GLN A 40 -8.36 -1.26 7.29
CA GLN A 40 -7.23 -0.38 6.97
C GLN A 40 -7.35 0.21 5.56
N THR A 41 -7.63 -0.63 4.58
CA THR A 41 -7.73 -0.19 3.19
C THR A 41 -8.90 0.77 2.99
N LYS A 42 -10.04 0.46 3.56
CA LYS A 42 -11.23 1.31 3.44
C LYS A 42 -11.05 2.64 4.17
N ARG A 43 -10.39 2.63 5.34
CA ARG A 43 -10.12 3.87 6.10
C ARG A 43 -9.21 4.80 5.29
N PHE A 44 -8.10 4.29 4.76
CA PHE A 44 -7.22 5.11 3.93
C PHE A 44 -7.92 5.59 2.66
N ASN A 45 -8.69 4.72 2.02
CA ASN A 45 -9.43 5.12 0.82
C ASN A 45 -10.35 6.31 1.10
N GLN A 46 -11.05 6.28 2.23
CA GLN A 46 -11.94 7.36 2.63
C GLN A 46 -11.16 8.64 2.95
N ASP A 47 -10.11 8.52 3.76
CA ASP A 47 -9.34 9.69 4.23
C ASP A 47 -8.57 10.35 3.08
N LEU A 48 -8.13 9.58 2.08
CA LEU A 48 -7.36 10.11 0.96
C LEU A 48 -8.23 10.70 -0.15
N GLY A 49 -9.55 10.50 -0.08
CA GLY A 49 -10.46 11.02 -1.08
C GLY A 49 -10.39 12.53 -1.23
N GLY A 50 -10.05 13.25 -0.17
CA GLY A 50 -9.91 14.70 -0.19
C GLY A 50 -8.59 15.21 -0.73
N MET A 51 -7.59 14.35 -0.91
CA MET A 51 -6.26 14.74 -1.40
C MET A 51 -6.10 14.59 -2.90
N GLY A 52 -6.93 13.75 -3.52
CA GLY A 52 -7.01 13.62 -4.97
C GLY A 52 -5.67 13.35 -5.64
N ASP A 53 -5.38 14.16 -6.68
CA ASP A 53 -4.17 14.00 -7.49
C ASP A 53 -2.91 14.59 -6.86
N GLN A 54 -3.00 15.12 -5.64
CA GLN A 54 -1.84 15.74 -4.98
C GLN A 54 -0.85 14.70 -4.44
N VAL A 55 -1.29 13.47 -4.28
CA VAL A 55 -0.46 12.38 -3.73
C VAL A 55 -0.70 11.09 -4.51
N HIS A 56 0.29 10.20 -4.44
CA HIS A 56 0.10 8.81 -4.87
C HIS A 56 -0.29 7.98 -3.66
N SER A 57 -1.24 7.08 -3.83
CA SER A 57 -1.66 6.20 -2.74
C SER A 57 -1.80 4.77 -3.27
N VAL A 58 -1.12 3.84 -2.60
CA VAL A 58 -1.04 2.44 -3.03
C VAL A 58 -1.26 1.53 -1.84
N THR A 59 -2.12 0.54 -2.01
CA THR A 59 -2.25 -0.58 -1.07
C THR A 59 -1.41 -1.74 -1.61
N VAL A 60 -0.58 -2.33 -0.77
CA VAL A 60 0.34 -3.41 -1.17
C VAL A 60 0.02 -4.67 -0.37
N SER A 61 -0.05 -5.79 -1.05
CA SER A 61 -0.19 -7.11 -0.43
C SER A 61 0.40 -8.18 -1.35
N CYS A 62 0.41 -9.43 -0.88
CA CYS A 62 0.80 -10.56 -1.74
C CYS A 62 -0.41 -11.25 -2.37
N ASP A 63 -1.61 -10.72 -2.20
CA ASP A 63 -2.77 -11.21 -2.93
C ASP A 63 -2.51 -11.10 -4.43
N LEU A 64 -3.07 -12.02 -5.19
CA LEU A 64 -2.93 -11.95 -6.65
C LEU A 64 -3.62 -10.68 -7.19
N PRO A 65 -3.10 -10.08 -8.26
CA PRO A 65 -3.71 -8.86 -8.81
C PRO A 65 -5.18 -9.01 -9.15
N PHE A 66 -5.62 -10.21 -9.53
CA PHE A 66 -7.01 -10.48 -9.84
C PHE A 66 -7.89 -10.37 -8.60
N ALA A 67 -7.41 -10.92 -7.47
CA ALA A 67 -8.13 -10.84 -6.20
C ALA A 67 -8.18 -9.40 -5.68
N GLN A 68 -7.08 -8.65 -5.83
CA GLN A 68 -7.04 -7.25 -5.45
C GLN A 68 -8.05 -6.43 -6.26
N ASN A 69 -8.11 -6.67 -7.55
CA ASN A 69 -9.05 -5.97 -8.42
C ASN A 69 -10.50 -6.26 -8.03
N ARG A 70 -10.81 -7.52 -7.69
CA ARG A 70 -12.15 -7.91 -7.25
C ARG A 70 -12.50 -7.24 -5.92
N PHE A 71 -11.56 -7.16 -4.97
CA PHE A 71 -11.78 -6.48 -3.70
C PHE A 71 -12.11 -5.00 -3.92
N CYS A 72 -11.34 -4.29 -4.75
CA CYS A 72 -11.56 -2.87 -5.01
C CYS A 72 -12.93 -2.63 -5.65
N GLY A 73 -13.36 -3.50 -6.55
CA GLY A 73 -14.68 -3.40 -7.17
C GLY A 73 -15.81 -3.66 -6.18
N ALA A 74 -15.66 -4.70 -5.35
CA ALA A 74 -16.69 -5.09 -4.38
C ALA A 74 -16.83 -4.10 -3.23
N GLU A 75 -15.70 -3.51 -2.77
CA GLU A 75 -15.68 -2.61 -1.61
C GLU A 75 -15.56 -1.14 -1.99
N ASP A 76 -15.67 -0.83 -3.27
CA ASP A 76 -15.69 0.55 -3.79
C ASP A 76 -14.44 1.35 -3.42
N VAL A 77 -13.26 0.71 -3.50
CA VAL A 77 -11.97 1.35 -3.24
C VAL A 77 -11.52 2.03 -4.53
N LYS A 78 -11.64 3.36 -4.60
CA LYS A 78 -11.37 4.14 -5.81
C LYS A 78 -10.25 5.17 -5.66
N ASN A 79 -9.92 5.53 -4.41
CA ASN A 79 -8.95 6.60 -4.14
C ASN A 79 -7.53 6.06 -3.96
N MET A 80 -7.34 4.77 -4.07
CA MET A 80 -6.04 4.12 -3.92
C MET A 80 -5.79 3.16 -5.08
N ARG A 81 -4.55 3.10 -5.53
CA ARG A 81 -4.11 2.03 -6.42
C ARG A 81 -3.79 0.80 -5.57
N VAL A 82 -3.73 -0.35 -6.20
CA VAL A 82 -3.40 -1.61 -5.53
C VAL A 82 -2.23 -2.24 -6.27
N GLY A 83 -1.28 -2.79 -5.54
CA GLY A 83 -0.15 -3.47 -6.14
C GLY A 83 0.16 -4.75 -5.39
N SER A 84 0.61 -5.78 -6.11
CA SER A 84 0.93 -7.07 -5.55
C SER A 84 2.42 -7.37 -5.63
N ASP A 85 2.98 -7.87 -4.53
CA ASP A 85 4.37 -8.29 -4.43
C ASP A 85 4.53 -9.81 -4.66
N TYR A 86 3.52 -10.44 -5.28
CA TYR A 86 3.45 -11.91 -5.34
C TYR A 86 4.56 -12.57 -6.17
N GLN A 87 5.05 -11.89 -7.22
CA GLN A 87 5.98 -12.53 -8.13
C GLN A 87 7.38 -12.74 -7.56
N THR A 88 7.93 -11.70 -6.95
CA THR A 88 9.31 -11.73 -6.49
C THR A 88 9.47 -11.60 -4.98
N GLY A 89 8.50 -10.99 -4.30
CA GLY A 89 8.64 -10.66 -2.89
C GLY A 89 9.69 -9.58 -2.63
N GLN A 90 10.21 -8.93 -3.67
CA GLN A 90 11.31 -7.99 -3.54
C GLN A 90 10.94 -6.76 -2.71
N PHE A 91 9.71 -6.26 -2.87
CA PHE A 91 9.23 -5.14 -2.06
C PHE A 91 9.29 -5.49 -0.57
N GLY A 92 8.77 -6.67 -0.20
CA GLY A 92 8.78 -7.11 1.20
C GLY A 92 10.18 -7.24 1.75
N VAL A 93 11.11 -7.77 0.98
CA VAL A 93 12.51 -7.92 1.37
C VAL A 93 13.18 -6.56 1.53
N ASP A 94 13.03 -5.68 0.53
CA ASP A 94 13.69 -4.37 0.52
C ASP A 94 13.20 -3.45 1.64
N TYR A 95 11.92 -3.56 2.01
CA TYR A 95 11.35 -2.74 3.09
C TYR A 95 11.39 -3.44 4.45
N GLY A 96 11.94 -4.67 4.50
CA GLY A 96 12.14 -5.39 5.76
C GLY A 96 10.87 -5.89 6.41
N ILE A 97 9.83 -6.16 5.64
CA ILE A 97 8.50 -6.53 6.13
C ILE A 97 7.99 -7.89 5.65
N MET A 98 8.85 -8.67 4.99
CA MET A 98 8.45 -10.02 4.56
C MET A 98 8.42 -10.96 5.77
N ILE A 99 7.27 -11.60 5.99
CA ILE A 99 7.13 -12.65 6.99
C ILE A 99 7.48 -13.96 6.29
N ASP A 100 8.71 -14.43 6.48
CA ASP A 100 9.25 -15.56 5.69
C ASP A 100 8.42 -16.84 5.80
N GLU A 101 7.97 -17.16 7.00
CA GLU A 101 7.21 -18.40 7.24
C GLU A 101 5.88 -18.42 6.49
N LEU A 102 5.29 -17.24 6.30
CA LEU A 102 3.97 -17.10 5.70
C LEU A 102 4.00 -16.62 4.27
N LYS A 103 5.14 -16.07 3.82
CA LYS A 103 5.26 -15.39 2.52
C LYS A 103 4.23 -14.28 2.36
N LEU A 104 3.93 -13.59 3.46
CA LEU A 104 3.03 -12.45 3.52
C LEU A 104 3.79 -11.23 4.02
N LEU A 105 3.25 -10.06 3.73
CA LEU A 105 3.83 -8.80 4.18
C LEU A 105 3.29 -8.44 5.57
N ALA A 106 4.16 -7.92 6.43
CA ALA A 106 3.74 -7.40 7.73
C ALA A 106 2.90 -6.13 7.52
N ARG A 107 1.88 -5.94 8.35
CA ARG A 107 1.06 -4.72 8.31
C ARG A 107 1.94 -3.52 8.60
N SER A 108 1.94 -2.57 7.69
CA SER A 108 2.85 -1.43 7.80
C SER A 108 2.35 -0.27 6.95
N VAL A 109 2.91 0.91 7.20
CA VAL A 109 2.62 2.12 6.43
C VAL A 109 3.93 2.83 6.18
N PHE A 110 4.17 3.23 4.95
CA PHE A 110 5.33 4.02 4.55
C PHE A 110 4.86 5.26 3.81
N VAL A 111 5.54 6.38 4.05
CA VAL A 111 5.32 7.61 3.30
C VAL A 111 6.62 7.98 2.61
N LEU A 112 6.52 8.26 1.32
CA LEU A 112 7.66 8.67 0.50
C LEU A 112 7.49 10.14 0.10
N ASP A 113 8.61 10.87 0.02
CA ASP A 113 8.59 12.21 -0.56
C ASP A 113 8.56 12.12 -2.10
N SER A 114 8.53 13.27 -2.77
CA SER A 114 8.43 13.30 -4.23
C SER A 114 9.69 12.76 -4.92
N ALA A 115 10.80 12.64 -4.21
CA ALA A 115 12.04 12.06 -4.74
C ALA A 115 12.10 10.54 -4.51
N GLY A 116 11.15 9.97 -3.76
CA GLY A 116 11.10 8.55 -3.49
C GLY A 116 11.81 8.12 -2.21
N ASN A 117 12.14 9.06 -1.34
CA ASN A 117 12.77 8.75 -0.05
C ASN A 117 11.70 8.47 1.00
N VAL A 118 11.94 7.47 1.87
CA VAL A 118 11.05 7.16 2.97
C VAL A 118 11.19 8.22 4.05
N VAL A 119 10.11 8.95 4.33
CA VAL A 119 10.10 9.99 5.36
C VAL A 119 9.27 9.61 6.58
N TYR A 120 8.53 8.52 6.51
CA TYR A 120 7.75 7.99 7.62
C TYR A 120 7.61 6.49 7.44
N SER A 121 7.71 5.73 8.53
CA SER A 121 7.46 4.30 8.51
C SER A 121 6.87 3.85 9.83
N GLU A 122 5.93 2.92 9.73
CA GLU A 122 5.35 2.24 10.89
C GLU A 122 5.17 0.78 10.52
N ILE A 123 5.73 -0.12 11.33
CA ILE A 123 5.48 -1.56 11.22
C ILE A 123 4.64 -1.94 12.43
N VAL A 124 3.41 -2.40 12.19
CA VAL A 124 2.48 -2.74 13.27
C VAL A 124 2.88 -4.10 13.83
N PRO A 125 3.22 -4.20 15.13
CA PRO A 125 3.73 -5.46 15.70
C PRO A 125 2.72 -6.58 15.76
N GLU A 126 1.42 -6.25 15.83
CA GLU A 126 0.34 -7.23 15.87
C GLU A 126 -0.48 -7.19 14.60
N VAL A 127 -0.64 -8.34 13.93
CA VAL A 127 -1.37 -8.40 12.64
C VAL A 127 -2.85 -8.03 12.79
N THR A 128 -3.40 -8.11 14.00
CA THR A 128 -4.79 -7.77 14.28
C THR A 128 -5.00 -6.32 14.70
N SER A 129 -3.92 -5.55 14.84
CA SER A 129 -4.00 -4.14 15.22
C SER A 129 -3.97 -3.24 13.99
N GLU A 130 -4.64 -2.10 14.08
CA GLU A 130 -4.63 -1.10 13.01
C GLU A 130 -3.41 -0.18 13.15
N PRO A 131 -2.95 0.43 12.04
CA PRO A 131 -1.87 1.40 12.10
C PRO A 131 -2.36 2.73 12.66
N ASN A 132 -1.42 3.64 12.91
CA ASN A 132 -1.75 5.00 13.32
C ASN A 132 -2.05 5.84 12.07
N TYR A 133 -3.32 5.90 11.70
CA TYR A 133 -3.75 6.60 10.49
C TYR A 133 -3.41 8.09 10.52
N ASP A 134 -3.64 8.74 11.66
CA ASP A 134 -3.42 10.17 11.79
C ASP A 134 -1.97 10.55 11.61
N ALA A 135 -1.04 9.77 12.18
CA ALA A 135 0.39 10.01 12.04
C ALA A 135 0.84 9.84 10.59
N ALA A 136 0.32 8.82 9.91
CA ALA A 136 0.66 8.57 8.50
C ALA A 136 0.14 9.70 7.60
N LEU A 137 -1.10 10.13 7.81
CA LEU A 137 -1.71 11.21 7.02
C LEU A 137 -1.02 12.55 7.27
N GLU A 138 -0.61 12.81 8.51
CA GLU A 138 0.13 14.02 8.84
C GLU A 138 1.49 14.03 8.14
N ALA A 139 2.18 12.90 8.16
CA ALA A 139 3.46 12.77 7.44
C ALA A 139 3.28 12.98 5.94
N LEU A 140 2.21 12.47 5.38
CA LEU A 140 1.90 12.63 3.95
C LEU A 140 1.66 14.09 3.58
N LYS A 141 0.92 14.81 4.43
CA LYS A 141 0.65 16.23 4.20
C LYS A 141 1.90 17.08 4.30
N SER A 142 2.86 16.66 5.12
CA SER A 142 4.13 17.37 5.32
C SER A 142 5.19 16.99 4.30
N ALA A 143 5.02 15.90 3.58
CA ALA A 143 5.99 15.42 2.60
C ALA A 143 5.95 16.30 1.34
N LYS A 144 7.12 16.46 0.70
CA LYS A 144 7.26 17.26 -0.53
C LYS A 144 7.98 16.43 -1.61
#